data_925f96849fd1801a7e43ce17eb362433
#
_entry.id   925f96849fd1801a7e43ce17eb362433
#
_cell.length_a   1.000
_cell.length_b   1.000
_cell.length_c   1.000
_cell.angle_alpha   90.00
_cell.angle_beta   90.00
_cell.angle_gamma   90.00
#
_symmetry.space_group_name_H-M   'P 1'
#
loop_
_entity.id
_entity.type
_entity.pdbx_description
1 polymer ?
#
loop_
_entity_poly.entity_id
_entity_poly.type
_entity_poly.pdbx_seq_one_letter_code
_entity_poly.pdbx_strand_id
1 'polypeptide(L)'
;RGIAAARGEFLVRIDGHTIVANDYVSRCVAAWKESGAECVGGRMDPVGATAIGRLVALATSSPFGVGNSHFHYGLEPRFTDSVYLGAWPLNILKRLGGFDEEMVRNQDDELNYRLRKNGGRVFLDPSISSSYTPRGDLRRLWRQYYQYGFWKVRVLQKHPTMLSARHFVPSAFVLCGVAAAMAAVVFPWGRLVFALGIGAYLLGAWIAAAQLSGGTAQRAALPLVFFVLHAAYGLGFLVGFFRFLGYWFDRKSDRDLAGRHAA
;
A
#
# COMPACT_ATOMS: atom_id res chain seq x y z
N ARG A 1 10.10 11.55 17.24
CA ARG A 1 10.19 12.89 17.87
C ARG A 1 8.82 13.56 17.98
N GLY A 2 8.02 13.69 16.90
CA GLY A 2 6.70 14.35 16.96
C GLY A 2 5.73 13.72 17.99
N ILE A 3 5.64 12.39 18.04
CA ILE A 3 4.79 11.66 19.01
C ILE A 3 5.24 11.96 20.46
N ALA A 4 6.54 12.01 20.73
CA ALA A 4 7.08 12.29 22.04
C ALA A 4 6.81 13.74 22.51
N ALA A 5 6.78 14.67 21.55
CA ALA A 5 6.49 16.09 21.82
C ALA A 5 5.00 16.43 21.87
N ALA A 6 4.13 15.54 21.38
CA ALA A 6 2.69 15.77 21.33
C ALA A 6 2.08 15.83 22.72
N ARG A 7 1.20 16.85 22.96
CA ARG A 7 0.53 17.12 24.24
C ARG A 7 -1.00 16.95 24.16
N GLY A 8 -1.56 16.88 22.95
CA GLY A 8 -3.00 16.70 22.74
C GLY A 8 -3.47 15.28 23.07
N GLU A 9 -4.76 15.08 23.16
CA GLU A 9 -5.38 13.77 23.40
C GLU A 9 -5.39 12.91 22.13
N PHE A 10 -5.43 13.56 20.96
CA PHE A 10 -5.57 12.92 19.66
C PHE A 10 -4.49 13.43 18.70
N LEU A 11 -3.83 12.53 17.99
CA LEU A 11 -2.77 12.85 17.04
C LEU A 11 -3.25 12.57 15.63
N VAL A 12 -3.14 13.58 14.77
CA VAL A 12 -3.44 13.48 13.35
C VAL A 12 -2.12 13.59 12.55
N ARG A 13 -1.84 12.62 11.70
CA ARG A 13 -0.69 12.66 10.78
C ARG A 13 -1.11 13.30 9.46
N ILE A 14 -0.32 14.25 8.99
CA ILE A 14 -0.47 14.85 7.66
C ILE A 14 0.89 14.84 6.99
N ASP A 15 0.97 14.26 5.79
CA ASP A 15 2.21 14.22 5.00
C ASP A 15 2.40 15.54 4.23
N GLY A 16 3.62 16.05 4.13
CA GLY A 16 3.94 17.37 3.58
C GLY A 16 3.61 17.61 2.09
N HIS A 17 3.10 16.60 1.39
CA HIS A 17 2.66 16.67 0.00
C HIS A 17 1.16 16.39 -0.18
N THR A 18 0.41 16.45 0.92
CA THR A 18 -1.04 16.22 0.96
C THR A 18 -1.76 17.53 1.29
N ILE A 19 -2.87 17.78 0.62
CA ILE A 19 -3.79 18.86 0.92
C ILE A 19 -5.02 18.24 1.57
N VAL A 20 -5.34 18.67 2.77
CA VAL A 20 -6.50 18.19 3.54
C VAL A 20 -7.63 19.21 3.50
N ALA A 21 -8.87 18.73 3.65
CA ALA A 21 -10.04 19.59 3.76
C ALA A 21 -10.00 20.42 5.07
N ASN A 22 -10.67 21.57 5.07
CA ASN A 22 -10.68 22.48 6.25
C ASN A 22 -11.25 21.82 7.50
N ASP A 23 -12.14 20.85 7.36
CA ASP A 23 -12.80 20.09 8.41
C ASP A 23 -12.13 18.73 8.70
N TYR A 24 -10.96 18.48 8.11
CA TYR A 24 -10.26 17.19 8.20
C TYR A 24 -10.09 16.70 9.65
N VAL A 25 -9.56 17.56 10.52
CA VAL A 25 -9.29 17.19 11.93
C VAL A 25 -10.58 16.93 12.68
N SER A 26 -11.60 17.78 12.51
CA SER A 26 -12.90 17.59 13.17
C SER A 26 -13.60 16.32 12.71
N ARG A 27 -13.51 15.96 11.43
CA ARG A 27 -14.02 14.69 10.92
C ARG A 27 -13.26 13.48 11.46
N CYS A 28 -11.93 13.56 11.60
CA CYS A 28 -11.16 12.49 12.24
C CYS A 28 -11.64 12.28 13.70
N VAL A 29 -11.86 13.34 14.46
CA VAL A 29 -12.35 13.25 15.84
C VAL A 29 -13.78 12.70 15.90
N ALA A 30 -14.66 13.14 15.00
CA ALA A 30 -16.02 12.62 14.90
C ALA A 30 -16.02 11.11 14.58
N ALA A 31 -15.33 10.70 13.53
CA ALA A 31 -15.20 9.29 13.13
C ALA A 31 -14.62 8.42 14.25
N TRP A 32 -13.63 8.94 14.98
CA TRP A 32 -13.07 8.25 16.14
C TRP A 32 -14.13 8.03 17.24
N LYS A 33 -14.88 9.07 17.61
CA LYS A 33 -15.93 8.97 18.64
C LYS A 33 -17.08 8.06 18.24
N GLU A 34 -17.49 8.11 16.98
CA GLU A 34 -18.62 7.34 16.44
C GLU A 34 -18.27 5.86 16.24
N SER A 35 -17.10 5.57 15.68
CA SER A 35 -16.69 4.19 15.38
C SER A 35 -16.13 3.44 16.59
N GLY A 36 -15.60 4.16 17.58
CA GLY A 36 -14.83 3.59 18.67
C GLY A 36 -13.55 2.89 18.22
N ALA A 37 -13.03 3.22 17.02
CA ALA A 37 -11.80 2.66 16.51
C ALA A 37 -10.57 3.35 17.09
N GLU A 38 -9.48 2.62 17.26
CA GLU A 38 -8.20 3.15 17.76
C GLU A 38 -7.38 3.87 16.69
N CYS A 39 -7.70 3.67 15.42
CA CYS A 39 -7.16 4.43 14.30
C CYS A 39 -8.29 4.77 13.34
N VAL A 40 -8.35 6.02 12.92
CA VAL A 40 -9.28 6.47 11.88
C VAL A 40 -8.50 7.16 10.76
N GLY A 41 -9.02 7.15 9.57
CA GLY A 41 -8.46 7.89 8.44
C GLY A 41 -9.41 7.94 7.27
N GLY A 42 -9.05 8.72 6.29
CA GLY A 42 -9.90 9.03 5.16
C GLY A 42 -9.49 8.39 3.86
N ARG A 43 -10.21 8.79 2.83
CA ARG A 43 -9.90 8.46 1.46
C ARG A 43 -8.79 9.37 0.92
N MET A 44 -7.90 8.76 0.16
CA MET A 44 -6.89 9.47 -0.59
C MET A 44 -7.41 9.76 -2.01
N ASP A 45 -7.71 11.02 -2.31
CA ASP A 45 -8.16 11.44 -3.64
C ASP A 45 -6.94 11.84 -4.50
N PRO A 46 -6.53 11.01 -5.47
CA PRO A 46 -5.36 11.29 -6.27
C PRO A 46 -5.68 12.34 -7.34
N VAL A 47 -4.95 13.46 -7.32
CA VAL A 47 -5.08 14.57 -8.28
C VAL A 47 -3.83 14.65 -9.14
N GLY A 48 -3.91 14.15 -10.38
CA GLY A 48 -2.78 14.12 -11.30
C GLY A 48 -2.52 15.48 -11.96
N ALA A 49 -1.36 16.10 -11.69
CA ALA A 49 -0.92 17.35 -12.29
C ALA A 49 -0.44 17.18 -13.75
N THR A 50 0.12 16.01 -14.11
CA THR A 50 0.63 15.70 -15.45
C THR A 50 -0.26 14.68 -16.16
N ALA A 51 -0.06 14.46 -17.47
CA ALA A 51 -0.76 13.39 -18.19
C ALA A 51 -0.51 12.01 -17.55
N ILE A 52 0.75 11.68 -17.25
CA ILE A 52 1.10 10.45 -16.54
C ILE A 52 0.51 10.43 -15.11
N GLY A 53 0.58 11.54 -14.38
CA GLY A 53 -0.01 11.66 -13.05
C GLY A 53 -1.51 11.38 -13.05
N ARG A 54 -2.26 11.83 -14.06
CA ARG A 54 -3.69 11.49 -14.23
C ARG A 54 -3.92 10.01 -14.50
N LEU A 55 -3.07 9.37 -15.31
CA LEU A 55 -3.14 7.91 -15.52
C LEU A 55 -2.83 7.14 -14.25
N VAL A 56 -1.82 7.58 -13.46
CA VAL A 56 -1.50 6.98 -12.16
C VAL A 56 -2.66 7.15 -11.20
N ALA A 57 -3.29 8.33 -11.15
CA ALA A 57 -4.47 8.58 -10.33
C ALA A 57 -5.60 7.58 -10.64
N LEU A 58 -5.92 7.40 -11.93
CA LEU A 58 -6.93 6.42 -12.38
C LEU A 58 -6.53 4.99 -12.02
N ALA A 59 -5.30 4.57 -12.31
CA ALA A 59 -4.83 3.21 -12.03
C ALA A 59 -4.87 2.87 -10.55
N THR A 60 -4.49 3.81 -9.67
CA THR A 60 -4.50 3.61 -8.21
C THR A 60 -5.90 3.69 -7.60
N SER A 61 -6.89 4.21 -8.31
CA SER A 61 -8.31 4.18 -7.89
C SER A 61 -9.03 2.87 -8.27
N SER A 62 -8.27 1.81 -8.59
CA SER A 62 -8.80 0.50 -9.00
C SER A 62 -8.24 -0.62 -8.13
N PRO A 63 -9.09 -1.60 -7.71
CA PRO A 63 -8.62 -2.82 -7.07
C PRO A 63 -7.58 -3.58 -7.90
N PHE A 64 -7.66 -3.53 -9.23
CA PHE A 64 -6.66 -4.14 -10.11
C PHE A 64 -5.28 -3.50 -9.95
N GLY A 65 -5.21 -2.16 -9.74
CA GLY A 65 -3.94 -1.44 -9.57
C GLY A 65 -3.32 -1.56 -8.18
N VAL A 66 -4.14 -1.56 -7.11
CA VAL A 66 -3.65 -1.44 -5.73
C VAL A 66 -4.20 -2.50 -4.77
N GLY A 67 -4.89 -3.51 -5.29
CA GLY A 67 -5.46 -4.60 -4.48
C GLY A 67 -6.49 -4.09 -3.47
N ASN A 68 -6.44 -4.61 -2.24
CA ASN A 68 -7.39 -4.30 -1.17
C ASN A 68 -7.09 -2.98 -0.41
N SER A 69 -6.38 -2.04 -1.00
CA SER A 69 -6.12 -0.74 -0.37
C SER A 69 -7.34 0.18 -0.48
N HIS A 70 -8.37 -0.11 0.33
CA HIS A 70 -9.69 0.54 0.27
C HIS A 70 -9.65 2.07 0.39
N PHE A 71 -8.65 2.64 1.03
CA PHE A 71 -8.49 4.09 1.14
C PHE A 71 -8.24 4.79 -0.21
N HIS A 72 -7.95 4.04 -1.27
CA HIS A 72 -7.82 4.57 -2.64
C HIS A 72 -9.15 4.67 -3.39
N TYR A 73 -10.15 3.83 -3.06
CA TYR A 73 -11.38 3.73 -3.85
C TYR A 73 -12.65 3.47 -3.03
N GLY A 74 -12.52 3.24 -1.72
CA GLY A 74 -13.68 2.99 -0.84
C GLY A 74 -14.60 4.21 -0.78
N LEU A 75 -15.91 3.99 -0.94
CA LEU A 75 -16.94 5.03 -0.92
C LEU A 75 -17.80 5.01 0.34
N GLU A 76 -17.67 3.95 1.17
CA GLU A 76 -18.47 3.75 2.36
C GLU A 76 -17.61 3.62 3.61
N PRO A 77 -18.08 4.13 4.77
CA PRO A 77 -17.42 3.93 6.05
C PRO A 77 -17.31 2.43 6.39
N ARG A 78 -16.11 1.99 6.82
CA ARG A 78 -15.88 0.58 7.12
C ARG A 78 -14.65 0.35 7.98
N PHE A 79 -14.64 -0.77 8.69
CA PHE A 79 -13.41 -1.29 9.26
C PHE A 79 -12.51 -1.89 8.17
N THR A 80 -11.22 -1.62 8.26
CA THR A 80 -10.23 -1.97 7.23
C THR A 80 -8.88 -2.34 7.84
N ASP A 81 -7.98 -2.84 7.02
CA ASP A 81 -6.62 -3.18 7.43
C ASP A 81 -5.71 -1.96 7.64
N SER A 82 -5.92 -0.91 6.85
CA SER A 82 -5.11 0.31 6.85
C SER A 82 -5.88 1.49 6.26
N VAL A 83 -5.46 2.70 6.63
CA VAL A 83 -5.99 3.97 6.12
C VAL A 83 -4.85 4.88 5.66
N TYR A 84 -5.18 5.85 4.83
CA TYR A 84 -4.25 6.92 4.48
C TYR A 84 -4.25 8.02 5.55
N LEU A 85 -3.08 8.56 5.90
CA LEU A 85 -2.92 9.63 6.91
C LEU A 85 -3.65 9.32 8.23
N GLY A 86 -3.36 8.22 8.86
CA GLY A 86 -4.06 7.80 10.09
C GLY A 86 -4.06 8.86 11.20
N ALA A 87 -5.09 8.79 12.03
CA ALA A 87 -5.27 9.60 13.21
C ALA A 87 -5.61 8.68 14.41
N TRP A 88 -5.00 8.93 15.57
CA TRP A 88 -5.04 8.03 16.73
C TRP A 88 -5.20 8.80 18.03
N PRO A 89 -5.85 8.23 19.06
CA PRO A 89 -5.65 8.66 20.44
C PRO A 89 -4.15 8.57 20.78
N LEU A 90 -3.60 9.64 21.36
CA LEU A 90 -2.17 9.73 21.61
C LEU A 90 -1.65 8.65 22.58
N ASN A 91 -2.47 8.28 23.56
CA ASN A 91 -2.16 7.21 24.52
C ASN A 91 -2.01 5.84 23.83
N ILE A 92 -2.85 5.55 22.82
CA ILE A 92 -2.76 4.31 22.02
C ILE A 92 -1.44 4.29 21.25
N LEU A 93 -1.11 5.39 20.57
CA LEU A 93 0.11 5.50 19.79
C LEU A 93 1.38 5.36 20.66
N LYS A 94 1.37 5.97 21.87
CA LYS A 94 2.45 5.84 22.86
C LYS A 94 2.56 4.39 23.38
N ARG A 95 1.44 3.75 23.70
CA ARG A 95 1.40 2.34 24.16
C ARG A 95 1.94 1.38 23.11
N LEU A 96 1.70 1.65 21.83
CA LEU A 96 2.23 0.86 20.70
C LEU A 96 3.71 1.16 20.44
N GLY A 97 4.35 2.13 21.10
CA GLY A 97 5.74 2.52 20.85
C GLY A 97 5.93 3.41 19.61
N GLY A 98 4.85 3.95 19.03
CA GLY A 98 4.90 4.81 17.83
C GLY A 98 5.23 4.05 16.54
N PHE A 99 5.80 4.77 15.57
CA PHE A 99 6.25 4.18 14.31
C PHE A 99 7.58 3.44 14.48
N ASP A 100 7.72 2.32 13.79
CA ASP A 100 8.98 1.56 13.74
C ASP A 100 10.03 2.36 12.95
N GLU A 101 11.11 2.78 13.62
CA GLU A 101 12.15 3.63 13.06
C GLU A 101 13.04 2.89 12.03
N GLU A 102 13.02 1.55 12.00
CA GLU A 102 13.70 0.77 10.98
C GLU A 102 13.00 0.87 9.62
N MET A 103 11.68 1.11 9.62
CA MET A 103 10.89 1.13 8.39
C MET A 103 11.10 2.43 7.59
N VAL A 104 11.71 2.33 6.41
CA VAL A 104 11.84 3.46 5.47
C VAL A 104 10.53 3.67 4.68
N ARG A 105 9.76 2.58 4.45
CA ARG A 105 8.45 2.58 3.81
C ARG A 105 7.53 1.59 4.55
N ASN A 106 6.22 1.72 4.32
CA ASN A 106 5.19 0.87 4.94
C ASN A 106 5.12 1.01 6.48
N GLN A 107 5.53 2.16 7.02
CA GLN A 107 5.50 2.46 8.46
C GLN A 107 4.08 2.46 9.02
N ASP A 108 3.14 3.02 8.27
CA ASP A 108 1.71 3.07 8.58
C ASP A 108 1.06 1.69 8.52
N ASP A 109 1.42 0.91 7.52
CA ASP A 109 0.95 -0.47 7.35
C ASP A 109 1.44 -1.37 8.51
N GLU A 110 2.70 -1.22 8.92
CA GLU A 110 3.28 -1.90 10.08
C GLU A 110 2.59 -1.50 11.39
N LEU A 111 2.41 -0.19 11.62
CA LEU A 111 1.76 0.32 12.82
C LEU A 111 0.29 -0.13 12.90
N ASN A 112 -0.46 -0.05 11.81
CA ASN A 112 -1.85 -0.49 11.76
C ASN A 112 -1.98 -2.00 11.99
N TYR A 113 -0.99 -2.77 11.55
CA TYR A 113 -0.93 -4.20 11.86
C TYR A 113 -0.69 -4.46 13.36
N ARG A 114 0.32 -3.79 13.98
CA ARG A 114 0.56 -3.89 15.45
C ARG A 114 -0.68 -3.48 16.25
N LEU A 115 -1.35 -2.43 15.83
CA LEU A 115 -2.59 -1.98 16.46
C LEU A 115 -3.64 -3.11 16.42
N ARG A 116 -3.90 -3.69 15.26
CA ARG A 116 -4.89 -4.78 15.10
C ARG A 116 -4.49 -6.06 15.84
N LYS A 117 -3.21 -6.41 15.86
CA LYS A 117 -2.67 -7.54 16.62
C LYS A 117 -2.93 -7.39 18.13
N ASN A 118 -2.99 -6.16 18.63
CA ASN A 118 -3.30 -5.83 20.02
C ASN A 118 -4.81 -5.57 20.26
N GLY A 119 -5.68 -6.05 19.38
CA GLY A 119 -7.13 -5.97 19.52
C GLY A 119 -7.75 -4.63 19.08
N GLY A 120 -6.95 -3.68 18.60
CA GLY A 120 -7.44 -2.41 18.09
C GLY A 120 -8.05 -2.54 16.69
N ARG A 121 -8.83 -1.54 16.31
CA ARG A 121 -9.53 -1.48 15.02
C ARG A 121 -9.13 -0.25 14.23
N VAL A 122 -9.09 -0.38 12.92
CA VAL A 122 -8.83 0.69 11.96
C VAL A 122 -10.10 0.99 11.19
N PHE A 123 -10.52 2.25 11.15
CA PHE A 123 -11.76 2.67 10.51
C PHE A 123 -11.47 3.66 9.38
N LEU A 124 -12.00 3.37 8.20
CA LEU A 124 -11.99 4.23 7.03
C LEU A 124 -13.31 4.98 6.96
N ASP A 125 -13.24 6.31 6.99
CA ASP A 125 -14.37 7.18 6.71
C ASP A 125 -14.09 8.03 5.47
N PRO A 126 -14.75 7.77 4.34
CA PRO A 126 -14.56 8.53 3.10
C PRO A 126 -14.89 10.03 3.21
N SER A 127 -15.62 10.44 4.25
CA SER A 127 -15.90 11.86 4.50
C SER A 127 -14.65 12.64 4.96
N ILE A 128 -13.65 11.95 5.50
CA ILE A 128 -12.33 12.50 5.81
C ILE A 128 -11.56 12.61 4.50
N SER A 129 -11.61 13.78 3.86
CA SER A 129 -11.10 13.97 2.50
C SER A 129 -9.69 14.58 2.49
N SER A 130 -8.84 14.01 1.64
CA SER A 130 -7.50 14.55 1.38
C SER A 130 -7.10 14.36 -0.08
N SER A 131 -6.44 15.36 -0.66
CA SER A 131 -5.91 15.30 -2.02
C SER A 131 -4.42 14.95 -1.99
N TYR A 132 -4.04 14.04 -2.85
CA TYR A 132 -2.66 13.58 -3.02
C TYR A 132 -2.22 13.74 -4.48
N THR A 133 -1.03 14.28 -4.70
CA THR A 133 -0.46 14.38 -6.05
C THR A 133 0.38 13.14 -6.35
N PRO A 134 -0.09 12.24 -7.24
CA PRO A 134 0.67 11.04 -7.60
C PRO A 134 1.90 11.38 -8.44
N ARG A 135 2.79 10.41 -8.61
CA ARG A 135 4.01 10.58 -9.38
C ARG A 135 3.70 10.97 -10.82
N GLY A 136 4.34 12.03 -11.29
CA GLY A 136 4.09 12.61 -12.61
C GLY A 136 4.84 11.92 -13.75
N ASP A 137 5.66 10.89 -13.48
CA ASP A 137 6.40 10.09 -14.46
C ASP A 137 6.52 8.63 -14.05
N LEU A 138 6.70 7.74 -15.05
CA LEU A 138 6.75 6.28 -14.84
C LEU A 138 8.01 5.83 -14.07
N ARG A 139 9.14 6.53 -14.19
CA ARG A 139 10.38 6.17 -13.49
C ARG A 139 10.24 6.37 -11.98
N ARG A 140 9.64 7.49 -11.56
CA ARG A 140 9.36 7.77 -10.15
C ARG A 140 8.27 6.84 -9.61
N LEU A 141 7.27 6.51 -10.42
CA LEU A 141 6.25 5.52 -10.08
C LEU A 141 6.88 4.15 -9.83
N TRP A 142 7.72 3.68 -10.77
CA TRP A 142 8.49 2.44 -10.64
C TRP A 142 9.29 2.39 -9.33
N ARG A 143 10.09 3.44 -9.07
CA ARG A 143 10.89 3.52 -7.84
C ARG A 143 10.02 3.44 -6.59
N GLN A 144 8.87 4.11 -6.57
CA GLN A 144 7.95 4.11 -5.44
C GLN A 144 7.39 2.70 -5.17
N TYR A 145 6.85 2.04 -6.19
CA TYR A 145 6.26 0.71 -6.03
C TYR A 145 7.29 -0.38 -5.79
N TYR A 146 8.47 -0.26 -6.39
CA TYR A 146 9.61 -1.10 -6.05
C TYR A 146 9.96 -1.02 -4.56
N GLN A 147 10.04 0.19 -4.00
CA GLN A 147 10.30 0.38 -2.57
C GLN A 147 9.15 -0.18 -1.70
N TYR A 148 7.91 -0.06 -2.12
CA TYR A 148 6.78 -0.64 -1.40
C TYR A 148 6.89 -2.17 -1.33
N GLY A 149 7.18 -2.83 -2.44
CA GLY A 149 7.40 -4.28 -2.46
C GLY A 149 8.61 -4.69 -1.63
N PHE A 150 9.74 -4.01 -1.78
CA PHE A 150 10.99 -4.28 -1.06
C PHE A 150 10.80 -4.23 0.47
N TRP A 151 10.24 -3.15 0.99
CA TRP A 151 10.03 -2.96 2.42
C TRP A 151 8.86 -3.79 2.97
N LYS A 152 7.92 -4.22 2.12
CA LYS A 152 6.84 -5.13 2.54
C LYS A 152 7.39 -6.45 3.07
N VAL A 153 8.45 -6.97 2.48
CA VAL A 153 9.11 -8.18 2.99
C VAL A 153 9.56 -8.00 4.44
N ARG A 154 10.15 -6.85 4.77
CA ARG A 154 10.62 -6.57 6.12
C ARG A 154 9.47 -6.50 7.14
N VAL A 155 8.34 -5.89 6.74
CA VAL A 155 7.10 -5.89 7.55
C VAL A 155 6.62 -7.32 7.80
N LEU A 156 6.60 -8.16 6.76
CA LEU A 156 6.15 -9.56 6.87
C LEU A 156 7.09 -10.42 7.73
N GLN A 157 8.40 -10.13 7.73
CA GLN A 157 9.35 -10.79 8.61
C GLN A 157 9.12 -10.45 10.07
N LYS A 158 8.87 -9.17 10.38
CA LYS A 158 8.54 -8.74 11.75
C LYS A 158 7.17 -9.27 12.21
N HIS A 159 6.28 -9.50 11.28
CA HIS A 159 4.91 -9.90 11.54
C HIS A 159 4.46 -11.08 10.64
N PRO A 160 4.98 -12.32 10.88
CA PRO A 160 4.67 -13.46 10.01
C PRO A 160 3.18 -13.78 9.93
N THR A 161 2.40 -13.48 10.97
CA THR A 161 0.94 -13.68 10.97
C THR A 161 0.17 -12.71 10.07
N MET A 162 0.85 -11.68 9.53
CA MET A 162 0.30 -10.79 8.49
C MET A 162 0.33 -11.42 7.09
N LEU A 163 1.05 -12.52 6.91
CA LEU A 163 1.19 -13.19 5.63
C LEU A 163 -0.17 -13.54 5.03
N SER A 164 -0.37 -13.13 3.77
CA SER A 164 -1.56 -13.45 2.98
C SER A 164 -1.13 -13.71 1.54
N ALA A 165 -1.80 -14.63 0.86
CA ALA A 165 -1.52 -14.98 -0.53
C ALA A 165 -1.45 -13.75 -1.46
N ARG A 166 -2.27 -12.73 -1.18
CA ARG A 166 -2.28 -11.47 -1.96
C ARG A 166 -0.93 -10.75 -2.03
N HIS A 167 -0.07 -10.88 -1.01
CA HIS A 167 1.24 -10.23 -0.98
C HIS A 167 2.21 -10.82 -2.00
N PHE A 168 1.97 -12.08 -2.39
CA PHE A 168 2.81 -12.80 -3.34
C PHE A 168 2.34 -12.66 -4.80
N VAL A 169 1.10 -12.21 -5.05
CA VAL A 169 0.54 -12.11 -6.41
C VAL A 169 1.44 -11.31 -7.36
N PRO A 170 1.93 -10.08 -7.02
CA PRO A 170 2.81 -9.34 -7.93
C PRO A 170 4.16 -10.02 -8.15
N SER A 171 4.69 -10.72 -7.14
CA SER A 171 5.94 -11.47 -7.26
C SER A 171 5.78 -12.71 -8.13
N ALA A 172 4.68 -13.44 -7.96
CA ALA A 172 4.33 -14.57 -8.82
C ALA A 172 4.13 -14.10 -10.28
N PHE A 173 3.47 -12.96 -10.49
CA PHE A 173 3.35 -12.35 -11.83
C PHE A 173 4.72 -12.14 -12.49
N VAL A 174 5.69 -11.58 -11.76
CA VAL A 174 7.05 -11.37 -12.28
C VAL A 174 7.74 -12.71 -12.56
N LEU A 175 7.71 -13.66 -11.62
CA LEU A 175 8.35 -14.97 -11.78
C LEU A 175 7.75 -15.77 -12.95
N CYS A 176 6.42 -15.84 -13.04
CA CYS A 176 5.74 -16.51 -14.13
C CYS A 176 6.03 -15.84 -15.47
N GLY A 177 6.08 -14.50 -15.51
CA GLY A 177 6.42 -13.75 -16.72
C GLY A 177 7.84 -14.06 -17.19
N VAL A 178 8.84 -14.07 -16.30
CA VAL A 178 10.23 -14.43 -16.61
C VAL A 178 10.34 -15.89 -17.05
N ALA A 179 9.69 -16.82 -16.34
CA ALA A 179 9.72 -18.24 -16.68
C ALA A 179 9.09 -18.49 -18.06
N ALA A 180 7.95 -17.84 -18.35
CA ALA A 180 7.30 -17.96 -19.66
C ALA A 180 8.15 -17.35 -20.79
N ALA A 181 8.83 -16.22 -20.54
CA ALA A 181 9.75 -15.62 -21.50
C ALA A 181 10.94 -16.54 -21.80
N MET A 182 11.53 -17.15 -20.77
CA MET A 182 12.61 -18.14 -20.96
C MET A 182 12.12 -19.36 -21.74
N ALA A 183 10.94 -19.89 -21.41
CA ALA A 183 10.35 -21.00 -22.13
C ALA A 183 10.07 -20.65 -23.60
N ALA A 184 9.69 -19.42 -23.92
CA ALA A 184 9.46 -18.93 -25.25
C ALA A 184 10.74 -18.90 -26.12
N VAL A 185 11.91 -18.74 -25.50
CA VAL A 185 13.20 -18.80 -26.16
C VAL A 185 13.61 -20.25 -26.42
N VAL A 186 13.41 -21.16 -25.47
CA VAL A 186 13.91 -22.54 -25.51
C VAL A 186 12.97 -23.48 -26.25
N PHE A 187 11.64 -23.31 -26.07
CA PHE A 187 10.64 -24.24 -26.57
C PHE A 187 9.66 -23.60 -27.55
N PRO A 188 9.32 -24.25 -28.67
CA PRO A 188 8.31 -23.72 -29.59
C PRO A 188 6.94 -23.46 -28.93
N TRP A 189 6.48 -24.38 -28.09
CA TRP A 189 5.21 -24.19 -27.30
C TRP A 189 5.30 -23.08 -26.27
N GLY A 190 6.51 -22.76 -25.80
CA GLY A 190 6.73 -21.67 -24.82
C GLY A 190 6.30 -20.32 -25.38
N ARG A 191 6.41 -20.09 -26.70
CA ARG A 191 5.94 -18.87 -27.36
C ARG A 191 4.44 -18.70 -27.23
N LEU A 192 3.68 -19.79 -27.38
CA LEU A 192 2.24 -19.79 -27.20
C LEU A 192 1.87 -19.48 -25.75
N VAL A 193 2.52 -20.13 -24.78
CA VAL A 193 2.28 -19.90 -23.35
C VAL A 193 2.56 -18.44 -22.99
N PHE A 194 3.68 -17.88 -23.47
CA PHE A 194 4.03 -16.48 -23.24
C PHE A 194 3.00 -15.52 -23.86
N ALA A 195 2.59 -15.76 -25.12
CA ALA A 195 1.59 -14.95 -25.79
C ALA A 195 0.22 -15.00 -25.08
N LEU A 196 -0.21 -16.20 -24.65
CA LEU A 196 -1.44 -16.37 -23.88
C LEU A 196 -1.38 -15.66 -22.51
N GLY A 197 -0.23 -15.74 -21.82
CA GLY A 197 -0.01 -15.03 -20.56
C GLY A 197 -0.10 -13.50 -20.70
N ILE A 198 0.57 -12.95 -21.70
CA ILE A 198 0.47 -11.51 -22.04
C ILE A 198 -0.97 -11.16 -22.41
N GLY A 199 -1.61 -11.94 -23.28
CA GLY A 199 -2.99 -11.71 -23.71
C GLY A 199 -3.97 -11.70 -22.55
N ALA A 200 -3.86 -12.68 -21.64
CA ALA A 200 -4.70 -12.75 -20.43
C ALA A 200 -4.47 -11.54 -19.50
N TYR A 201 -3.21 -11.15 -19.31
CA TYR A 201 -2.90 -9.96 -18.51
C TYR A 201 -3.47 -8.68 -19.13
N LEU A 202 -3.25 -8.48 -20.43
CA LEU A 202 -3.77 -7.32 -21.16
C LEU A 202 -5.31 -7.29 -21.15
N LEU A 203 -5.96 -8.42 -21.31
CA LEU A 203 -7.42 -8.51 -21.21
C LEU A 203 -7.90 -8.08 -19.83
N GLY A 204 -7.30 -8.61 -18.76
CA GLY A 204 -7.64 -8.19 -17.38
C GLY A 204 -7.40 -6.70 -17.14
N ALA A 205 -6.27 -6.18 -17.62
CA ALA A 205 -5.94 -4.74 -17.53
C ALA A 205 -6.93 -3.87 -18.32
N TRP A 206 -7.37 -4.32 -19.50
CA TRP A 206 -8.38 -3.63 -20.30
C TRP A 206 -9.77 -3.66 -19.65
N ILE A 207 -10.18 -4.80 -19.10
CA ILE A 207 -11.44 -4.90 -18.34
C ILE A 207 -11.41 -3.93 -17.15
N ALA A 208 -10.32 -3.90 -16.39
CA ALA A 208 -10.16 -2.97 -15.28
C ALA A 208 -10.17 -1.49 -15.75
N ALA A 209 -9.49 -1.17 -16.84
CA ALA A 209 -9.45 0.17 -17.42
C ALA A 209 -10.84 0.63 -17.92
N ALA A 210 -11.64 -0.27 -18.46
CA ALA A 210 -12.98 0.03 -18.96
C ALA A 210 -13.95 0.46 -17.83
N GLN A 211 -13.72 -0.01 -16.60
CA GLN A 211 -14.52 0.33 -15.42
C GLN A 211 -14.18 1.70 -14.82
N LEU A 212 -13.08 2.30 -15.24
CA LEU A 212 -12.61 3.58 -14.70
C LEU A 212 -13.18 4.77 -15.48
N SER A 213 -13.38 5.86 -14.74
CA SER A 213 -13.76 7.15 -15.35
C SER A 213 -12.57 7.70 -16.11
N GLY A 214 -12.70 7.88 -17.42
CA GLY A 214 -11.62 8.46 -18.25
C GLY A 214 -11.95 8.41 -19.73
N GLY A 215 -11.28 9.24 -20.52
CA GLY A 215 -11.39 9.24 -21.97
C GLY A 215 -10.76 7.98 -22.61
N THR A 216 -11.11 7.68 -23.86
CA THR A 216 -10.62 6.49 -24.58
C THR A 216 -9.09 6.39 -24.60
N ALA A 217 -8.40 7.51 -24.85
CA ALA A 217 -6.93 7.56 -24.85
C ALA A 217 -6.32 7.24 -23.49
N GLN A 218 -6.95 7.70 -22.39
CA GLN A 218 -6.50 7.38 -21.04
C GLN A 218 -6.68 5.90 -20.74
N ARG A 219 -7.85 5.33 -21.05
CA ARG A 219 -8.10 3.90 -20.88
C ARG A 219 -7.12 3.05 -21.68
N ALA A 220 -6.79 3.48 -22.91
CA ALA A 220 -5.81 2.79 -23.74
C ALA A 220 -4.40 2.73 -23.13
N ALA A 221 -4.00 3.74 -22.37
CA ALA A 221 -2.68 3.82 -21.73
C ALA A 221 -2.62 3.15 -20.34
N LEU A 222 -3.76 2.87 -19.68
CA LEU A 222 -3.80 2.29 -18.34
C LEU A 222 -3.11 0.92 -18.20
N PRO A 223 -3.19 -0.02 -19.17
CA PRO A 223 -2.48 -1.29 -19.08
C PRO A 223 -0.97 -1.14 -18.84
N LEU A 224 -0.34 -0.11 -19.42
CA LEU A 224 1.08 0.19 -19.17
C LEU A 224 1.32 0.62 -17.72
N VAL A 225 0.44 1.45 -17.17
CA VAL A 225 0.56 1.90 -15.78
C VAL A 225 0.34 0.74 -14.81
N PHE A 226 -0.66 -0.10 -15.03
CA PHE A 226 -0.87 -1.31 -14.25
C PHE A 226 0.34 -2.24 -14.29
N PHE A 227 0.93 -2.43 -15.47
CA PHE A 227 2.16 -3.23 -15.61
C PHE A 227 3.30 -2.65 -14.76
N VAL A 228 3.52 -1.34 -14.80
CA VAL A 228 4.55 -0.67 -13.98
C VAL A 228 4.30 -0.89 -12.49
N LEU A 229 3.06 -0.76 -12.01
CA LEU A 229 2.70 -1.00 -10.61
C LEU A 229 3.02 -2.44 -10.17
N HIS A 230 2.55 -3.43 -10.95
CA HIS A 230 2.68 -4.84 -10.59
C HIS A 230 4.13 -5.33 -10.73
N ALA A 231 4.80 -4.99 -11.84
CA ALA A 231 6.17 -5.42 -12.09
C ALA A 231 7.15 -4.79 -11.10
N ALA A 232 7.02 -3.48 -10.82
CA ALA A 232 7.87 -2.79 -9.88
C ALA A 232 7.71 -3.33 -8.46
N TYR A 233 6.46 -3.50 -7.99
CA TYR A 233 6.19 -4.06 -6.66
C TYR A 233 6.69 -5.51 -6.56
N GLY A 234 6.36 -6.35 -7.54
CA GLY A 234 6.77 -7.76 -7.56
C GLY A 234 8.28 -7.93 -7.56
N LEU A 235 9.00 -7.18 -8.40
CA LEU A 235 10.46 -7.18 -8.42
C LEU A 235 11.05 -6.68 -7.10
N GLY A 236 10.51 -5.58 -6.56
CA GLY A 236 10.93 -5.05 -5.27
C GLY A 236 10.77 -6.08 -4.16
N PHE A 237 9.65 -6.80 -4.13
CA PHE A 237 9.40 -7.86 -3.16
C PHE A 237 10.40 -9.02 -3.31
N LEU A 238 10.67 -9.49 -4.53
CA LEU A 238 11.66 -10.55 -4.78
C LEU A 238 13.05 -10.12 -4.31
N VAL A 239 13.50 -8.93 -4.69
CA VAL A 239 14.82 -8.42 -4.26
C VAL A 239 14.85 -8.22 -2.74
N GLY A 240 13.78 -7.71 -2.13
CA GLY A 240 13.66 -7.59 -0.69
C GLY A 240 13.73 -8.94 0.02
N PHE A 241 13.07 -9.98 -0.54
CA PHE A 241 13.14 -11.34 -0.01
C PHE A 241 14.57 -11.86 0.10
N PHE A 242 15.35 -11.76 -0.97
CA PHE A 242 16.75 -12.17 -0.95
C PHE A 242 17.63 -11.26 -0.08
N ARG A 243 17.39 -9.95 -0.12
CA ARG A 243 18.19 -8.98 0.67
C ARG A 243 18.02 -9.17 2.17
N PHE A 244 16.84 -9.52 2.61
CA PHE A 244 16.52 -9.73 4.01
C PHE A 244 16.54 -11.21 4.42
N LEU A 245 17.08 -12.11 3.58
CA LEU A 245 17.03 -13.55 3.82
C LEU A 245 17.62 -13.95 5.18
N GLY A 246 18.73 -13.33 5.59
CA GLY A 246 19.38 -13.61 6.87
C GLY A 246 18.48 -13.34 8.08
N TYR A 247 17.58 -12.38 8.00
CA TYR A 247 16.69 -12.04 9.12
C TYR A 247 15.57 -13.08 9.36
N TRP A 248 15.29 -13.97 8.38
CA TRP A 248 14.34 -15.07 8.59
C TRP A 248 14.86 -16.14 9.55
N PHE A 249 16.17 -16.21 9.72
CA PHE A 249 16.84 -17.17 10.58
C PHE A 249 17.33 -16.57 11.90
N ASP A 250 17.27 -15.24 12.04
CA ASP A 250 17.72 -14.53 13.24
C ASP A 250 16.58 -14.41 14.27
N ARG A 251 16.46 -15.42 15.15
CA ARG A 251 15.46 -15.45 16.23
C ARG A 251 15.65 -14.40 17.33
N LYS A 252 16.73 -13.61 17.31
CA LYS A 252 16.98 -12.56 18.32
C LYS A 252 16.07 -11.33 18.13
N SER A 253 15.62 -11.06 16.92
CA SER A 253 14.77 -9.89 16.59
C SER A 253 13.44 -9.85 17.36
N ASP A 254 12.82 -11.00 17.63
CA ASP A 254 11.52 -11.04 18.32
C ASP A 254 11.61 -10.83 19.84
N ARG A 255 12.73 -11.17 20.46
CA ARG A 255 12.92 -11.02 21.91
C ARG A 255 13.27 -9.58 22.31
N ASP A 256 14.03 -8.87 21.48
CA ASP A 256 14.40 -7.48 21.75
C ASP A 256 13.20 -6.52 21.59
N LEU A 257 12.24 -6.86 20.74
CA LEU A 257 10.98 -6.12 20.61
C LEU A 257 10.04 -6.37 21.79
N ALA A 258 9.95 -7.59 22.29
CA ALA A 258 9.16 -7.92 23.47
C ALA A 258 9.71 -7.26 24.76
N GLY A 259 11.04 -7.17 24.89
CA GLY A 259 11.69 -6.53 26.04
C GLY A 259 11.59 -5.02 26.09
N ARG A 260 11.47 -4.33 24.96
CA ARG A 260 11.30 -2.85 24.89
C ARG A 260 9.88 -2.37 25.18
N HIS A 261 8.91 -3.29 25.17
CA HIS A 261 7.50 -2.98 25.46
C HIS A 261 7.09 -3.37 26.89
N ALA A 262 7.99 -4.02 27.64
CA ALA A 262 7.78 -4.42 29.04
C ALA A 262 8.51 -3.55 30.07
N ALA A 263 9.27 -2.55 29.63
CA ALA A 263 9.93 -1.53 30.45
C ALA A 263 9.32 -0.16 30.14
#